data_9a6c569750744a5ef807ebcc64cd42a4
#
_entry.id   9a6c569750744a5ef807ebcc64cd42a4
#
_cell.length_a   1.000
_cell.length_b   1.000
_cell.length_c   1.000
_cell.angle_alpha   90.00
_cell.angle_beta   90.00
_cell.angle_gamma   90.00
#
_symmetry.space_group_name_H-M   'P 1'
#
loop_
_entity.id
_entity.type
_entity.pdbx_description
1 polymer ?
#
loop_
_entity_poly.entity_id
_entity_poly.type
_entity_poly.pdbx_seq_one_letter_code
_entity_poly.pdbx_strand_id
1 'polypeptide(L)'
;VNGHPAQFGFVQPTYPGDPNGQDDPNPAAHEASQVNPVDGPDNNPLPPACSPALPDTKTPADALDGTQCPANKLVITPSAPIGDGSTFVVTVRYTGRPGVHNDGDGTTEGWFRAPDGGFVTTEPVASEDWMPLNDYPAAKPTYDFSDSVNAGKTVIANGVLVSVRQNPASQEFPGGSVTWNWHSAAPIASYLVEDSVGNYSLTSRTVDGITFYQAQDTSIGAAQQQANAAIMDMQPDITAFESQFNGPYPFVSGGVIIGTPSVSFDEEMQTMIAFSGGAIDTDTLYHENMHQWWGDNVTEDDYHMTFYKEGLATLAEFFYHARLAEDAAGGPSSPQGQAAFEASLVDQFNKLYRSSGSFWTTAPSNPEPFSLFSGSNTYDRPGAAYIALRQILGPGNFDRVLQQLQRTYGGGSISEAQLEAAFHQWLPVQSDSCQERLSQFFTQWFDTAYPTGGGAHRPMITGPGLDGPGFYSAPGVCA
;
A
#
# COMPACT_ATOMS: atom_id res chain seq x y z
N VAL A 1 1.66 30.81 8.30
CA VAL A 1 2.85 30.48 7.51
C VAL A 1 4.04 31.22 8.11
N ASN A 2 5.15 30.51 8.35
CA ASN A 2 6.38 31.06 8.96
C ASN A 2 6.12 31.84 10.26
N GLY A 3 5.20 31.37 11.11
CA GLY A 3 4.81 32.01 12.37
C GLY A 3 3.86 33.21 12.23
N HIS A 4 3.47 33.58 11.03
CA HIS A 4 2.49 34.64 10.78
C HIS A 4 1.12 34.06 10.41
N PRO A 5 0.00 34.69 10.83
CA PRO A 5 -1.32 34.31 10.37
C PRO A 5 -1.41 34.37 8.84
N ALA A 6 -2.11 33.41 8.26
CA ALA A 6 -2.43 33.36 6.84
C ALA A 6 -3.96 33.34 6.66
N GLN A 7 -4.42 33.84 5.52
CA GLN A 7 -5.80 33.59 5.12
C GLN A 7 -5.91 32.17 4.59
N PHE A 8 -7.07 31.54 4.81
CA PHE A 8 -7.32 30.22 4.26
C PHE A 8 -8.80 30.08 3.90
N GLY A 9 -9.07 29.14 3.02
CA GLY A 9 -10.44 28.76 2.64
C GLY A 9 -10.42 27.33 2.12
N PHE A 10 -11.59 26.71 2.09
CA PHE A 10 -11.80 25.42 1.48
C PHE A 10 -12.42 25.61 0.11
N VAL A 11 -11.94 24.88 -0.86
CA VAL A 11 -12.49 24.85 -2.20
C VAL A 11 -12.68 23.38 -2.59
N GLN A 12 -13.68 23.12 -3.41
CA GLN A 12 -13.83 21.82 -4.01
C GLN A 12 -12.58 21.53 -4.85
N PRO A 13 -12.01 20.35 -4.79
CA PRO A 13 -10.92 19.99 -5.66
C PRO A 13 -11.31 20.21 -7.12
N THR A 14 -10.54 21.02 -7.81
CA THR A 14 -10.64 21.19 -9.26
C THR A 14 -9.23 21.09 -9.80
N TYR A 15 -9.05 20.19 -10.73
CA TYR A 15 -7.76 20.02 -11.37
C TYR A 15 -7.81 20.77 -12.72
N PRO A 16 -6.75 21.52 -13.07
CA PRO A 16 -6.67 22.16 -14.37
C PRO A 16 -6.87 21.13 -15.50
N GLY A 17 -7.84 21.34 -16.38
CA GLY A 17 -8.18 20.38 -17.44
C GLY A 17 -9.34 19.44 -17.12
N ASP A 18 -9.76 19.32 -15.87
CA ASP A 18 -10.95 18.57 -15.51
C ASP A 18 -12.25 19.26 -15.98
N PRO A 19 -13.22 18.55 -16.60
CA PRO A 19 -13.92 17.42 -15.98
C PRO A 19 -13.39 16.01 -16.29
N ASN A 20 -12.22 15.86 -16.82
CA ASN A 20 -11.74 14.55 -17.28
C ASN A 20 -10.55 14.02 -16.48
N GLY A 21 -10.22 14.62 -15.33
CA GLY A 21 -9.16 14.14 -14.43
C GLY A 21 -7.74 14.12 -15.03
N GLN A 22 -7.49 14.87 -16.13
CA GLN A 22 -6.20 14.79 -16.83
C GLN A 22 -5.03 15.38 -16.06
N ASP A 23 -5.30 16.28 -15.14
CA ASP A 23 -4.30 16.91 -14.28
C ASP A 23 -4.45 16.51 -12.80
N ASP A 24 -5.30 15.52 -12.53
CA ASP A 24 -5.43 14.91 -11.23
C ASP A 24 -4.19 14.05 -10.93
N PRO A 25 -3.48 14.26 -9.83
CA PRO A 25 -2.35 13.43 -9.45
C PRO A 25 -2.74 11.99 -9.04
N ASN A 26 -4.03 11.77 -8.71
CA ASN A 26 -4.58 10.48 -8.31
C ASN A 26 -5.82 10.11 -9.14
N PRO A 27 -5.74 10.05 -10.47
CA PRO A 27 -6.94 9.92 -11.29
C PRO A 27 -7.74 8.65 -10.97
N ALA A 28 -7.09 7.52 -10.73
CA ALA A 28 -7.77 6.27 -10.42
C ALA A 28 -8.49 6.29 -9.07
N ALA A 29 -7.86 6.85 -8.05
CA ALA A 29 -8.47 6.97 -6.72
C ALA A 29 -9.63 7.97 -6.70
N HIS A 30 -9.46 9.12 -7.36
CA HIS A 30 -10.53 10.11 -7.49
C HIS A 30 -11.70 9.59 -8.31
N GLU A 31 -11.45 8.83 -9.37
CA GLU A 31 -12.52 8.20 -10.14
C GLU A 31 -13.28 7.16 -9.31
N ALA A 32 -12.61 6.43 -8.44
CA ALA A 32 -13.23 5.50 -7.51
C ALA A 32 -14.09 6.24 -6.48
N SER A 33 -13.55 7.28 -5.83
CA SER A 33 -14.27 8.06 -4.82
C SER A 33 -15.39 8.92 -5.38
N GLN A 34 -15.31 9.38 -6.63
CA GLN A 34 -16.36 10.18 -7.29
C GLN A 34 -17.72 9.50 -7.37
N VAL A 35 -17.77 8.21 -7.29
CA VAL A 35 -19.04 7.48 -7.31
C VAL A 35 -19.62 7.32 -5.91
N ASN A 36 -18.86 7.61 -4.91
CA ASN A 36 -19.37 7.77 -3.57
C ASN A 36 -20.31 9.00 -3.55
N PRO A 37 -21.55 8.89 -3.07
CA PRO A 37 -22.47 10.03 -2.97
C PRO A 37 -21.90 11.23 -2.22
N VAL A 38 -20.79 11.04 -1.56
CA VAL A 38 -20.10 12.05 -0.76
C VAL A 38 -19.14 12.87 -1.59
N ASP A 39 -18.29 12.19 -2.33
CA ASP A 39 -17.26 12.89 -3.09
C ASP A 39 -17.84 13.53 -4.34
N GLY A 40 -18.90 13.01 -4.88
CA GLY A 40 -19.53 13.57 -6.10
C GLY A 40 -18.52 13.78 -7.22
N PRO A 41 -18.94 13.99 -8.44
CA PRO A 41 -18.01 14.41 -9.49
C PRO A 41 -17.39 15.75 -9.10
N ASP A 42 -16.12 15.92 -9.32
CA ASP A 42 -15.41 17.19 -9.24
C ASP A 42 -16.25 18.26 -9.91
N ASN A 43 -16.32 19.45 -9.36
CA ASN A 43 -17.21 20.53 -9.75
C ASN A 43 -18.67 20.45 -9.28
N ASN A 44 -19.08 19.46 -8.50
CA ASN A 44 -20.36 19.57 -7.82
C ASN A 44 -20.24 20.51 -6.61
N PRO A 45 -21.23 21.39 -6.41
CA PRO A 45 -21.25 22.18 -5.18
C PRO A 45 -21.36 21.23 -3.98
N LEU A 46 -20.57 21.50 -2.95
CA LEU A 46 -20.67 20.76 -1.68
C LEU A 46 -22.11 20.72 -1.21
N PRO A 47 -22.59 19.56 -0.72
CA PRO A 47 -23.85 19.51 -0.03
C PRO A 47 -23.87 20.57 1.10
N PRO A 48 -24.98 21.24 1.36
CA PRO A 48 -25.04 22.25 2.42
C PRO A 48 -24.56 21.77 3.79
N ALA A 49 -24.73 20.48 4.08
CA ALA A 49 -24.24 19.86 5.30
C ALA A 49 -22.71 19.78 5.39
N CYS A 50 -22.01 19.89 4.27
CA CYS A 50 -20.56 19.82 4.16
C CYS A 50 -19.92 21.20 3.96
N SER A 51 -20.68 22.28 4.08
CA SER A 51 -20.15 23.63 3.99
C SER A 51 -19.17 23.89 5.13
N PRO A 52 -17.95 24.41 4.87
CA PRO A 52 -17.01 24.80 5.91
C PRO A 52 -17.55 25.82 6.91
N ALA A 53 -18.60 26.53 6.54
CA ALA A 53 -19.24 27.52 7.39
C ALA A 53 -20.19 26.92 8.44
N LEU A 54 -20.53 25.65 8.33
CA LEU A 54 -21.39 24.98 9.29
C LEU A 54 -20.52 24.32 10.37
N PRO A 55 -20.82 24.53 11.67
CA PRO A 55 -20.18 23.77 12.72
C PRO A 55 -20.47 22.28 12.48
N ASP A 56 -19.54 21.43 12.90
CA ASP A 56 -19.71 19.98 12.87
C ASP A 56 -21.00 19.62 13.67
N THR A 57 -22.09 19.42 12.93
CA THR A 57 -23.40 19.06 13.47
C THR A 57 -23.64 17.56 13.43
N LYS A 58 -22.61 16.79 13.00
CA LYS A 58 -22.74 15.34 12.89
C LYS A 58 -23.02 14.73 14.25
N THR A 59 -24.04 13.91 14.29
CA THR A 59 -24.27 13.03 15.43
C THR A 59 -23.17 11.98 15.51
N PRO A 60 -22.94 11.34 16.67
CA PRO A 60 -21.99 10.23 16.74
C PRO A 60 -22.27 9.08 15.75
N ALA A 61 -23.51 8.91 15.31
CA ALA A 61 -23.88 7.94 14.28
C ALA A 61 -23.45 8.42 12.87
N ASP A 62 -23.67 9.69 12.57
CA ASP A 62 -23.26 10.28 11.29
C ASP A 62 -21.74 10.32 11.12
N ALA A 63 -21.03 10.34 12.24
CA ALA A 63 -19.58 10.33 12.26
C ALA A 63 -18.97 8.91 12.07
N LEU A 64 -19.80 7.88 11.94
CA LEU A 64 -19.35 6.50 11.72
C LEU A 64 -19.38 6.10 10.24
N ASP A 65 -20.16 6.80 9.44
CA ASP A 65 -20.26 6.48 8.02
C ASP A 65 -19.42 7.38 7.11
N GLY A 66 -18.65 8.30 7.69
CA GLY A 66 -17.67 9.15 6.98
C GLY A 66 -18.16 9.81 5.68
N THR A 67 -19.32 9.45 5.25
CA THR A 67 -19.83 9.57 3.90
C THR A 67 -20.48 10.90 3.55
N GLN A 68 -20.31 11.91 4.36
CA GLN A 68 -21.19 13.07 4.21
C GLN A 68 -20.53 14.26 3.53
N CYS A 69 -19.22 14.29 3.46
CA CYS A 69 -18.50 15.45 3.00
C CYS A 69 -17.29 15.07 2.15
N PRO A 70 -17.28 15.46 0.88
CA PRO A 70 -16.10 15.23 0.03
C PRO A 70 -14.89 15.94 0.60
N ALA A 71 -13.73 15.41 0.35
CA ALA A 71 -12.47 16.06 0.62
C ALA A 71 -12.43 17.46 0.03
N ASN A 72 -11.89 18.40 0.78
CA ASN A 72 -11.80 19.79 0.36
C ASN A 72 -10.34 20.20 0.23
N LYS A 73 -9.99 20.80 -0.88
CA LYS A 73 -8.69 21.44 -1.00
C LYS A 73 -8.58 22.64 -0.05
N LEU A 74 -7.67 22.54 0.93
CA LEU A 74 -7.33 23.64 1.81
C LEU A 74 -6.38 24.61 1.10
N VAL A 75 -6.87 25.77 0.71
CA VAL A 75 -6.07 26.84 0.09
C VAL A 75 -5.58 27.80 1.16
N ILE A 76 -4.27 27.93 1.31
CA ILE A 76 -3.63 28.83 2.28
C ILE A 76 -2.93 29.96 1.53
N THR A 77 -3.30 31.20 1.86
CA THR A 77 -2.71 32.41 1.27
C THR A 77 -1.82 33.09 2.30
N PRO A 78 -0.49 33.03 2.13
CA PRO A 78 0.44 33.71 3.01
C PRO A 78 0.24 35.23 3.01
N SER A 79 0.56 35.91 4.11
CA SER A 79 0.51 37.37 4.21
C SER A 79 1.57 38.10 3.37
N ALA A 80 2.60 37.37 2.93
CA ALA A 80 3.64 37.86 2.02
C ALA A 80 4.05 36.75 1.07
N PRO A 81 4.51 37.06 -0.16
CA PRO A 81 5.02 36.09 -1.09
C PRO A 81 6.17 35.27 -0.50
N ILE A 82 6.19 33.99 -0.79
CA ILE A 82 7.31 33.09 -0.48
C ILE A 82 8.28 33.15 -1.68
N GLY A 83 9.56 33.41 -1.40
CA GLY A 83 10.58 33.45 -2.45
C GLY A 83 10.81 32.07 -3.07
N ASP A 84 11.08 32.06 -4.36
CA ASP A 84 11.45 30.83 -5.06
C ASP A 84 12.65 30.15 -4.42
N GLY A 85 12.59 28.81 -4.28
CA GLY A 85 13.62 28.01 -3.61
C GLY A 85 13.71 28.17 -2.09
N SER A 86 12.80 28.94 -1.48
CA SER A 86 12.79 29.14 -0.01
C SER A 86 12.07 28.00 0.70
N THR A 87 12.63 27.57 1.84
CA THR A 87 11.91 26.71 2.79
C THR A 87 10.90 27.54 3.58
N PHE A 88 9.73 27.01 3.81
CA PHE A 88 8.71 27.63 4.64
C PHE A 88 8.04 26.62 5.57
N VAL A 89 7.40 27.10 6.63
CA VAL A 89 6.67 26.30 7.60
C VAL A 89 5.20 26.70 7.54
N VAL A 90 4.33 25.72 7.43
CA VAL A 90 2.88 25.88 7.61
C VAL A 90 2.47 25.21 8.91
N THR A 91 1.69 25.91 9.74
CA THR A 91 1.07 25.33 10.92
C THR A 91 -0.44 25.36 10.74
N VAL A 92 -1.04 24.19 10.65
CA VAL A 92 -2.50 24.02 10.62
C VAL A 92 -2.95 23.60 12.02
N ARG A 93 -3.97 24.28 12.56
CA ARG A 93 -4.63 23.88 13.80
C ARG A 93 -6.08 23.56 13.47
N TYR A 94 -6.51 22.39 13.79
CA TYR A 94 -7.86 21.93 13.51
C TYR A 94 -8.39 21.10 14.69
N THR A 95 -9.67 20.91 14.71
CA THR A 95 -10.39 20.02 15.63
C THR A 95 -11.48 19.34 14.84
N GLY A 96 -11.74 18.09 15.14
CA GLY A 96 -12.77 17.32 14.46
C GLY A 96 -12.96 15.97 15.09
N ARG A 97 -13.73 15.16 14.44
CA ARG A 97 -13.90 13.75 14.74
C ARG A 97 -13.51 12.98 13.49
N PRO A 98 -12.37 12.31 13.52
CA PRO A 98 -11.98 11.50 12.39
C PRO A 98 -13.01 10.39 12.15
N GLY A 99 -13.18 10.02 10.90
CA GLY A 99 -14.17 9.05 10.46
C GLY A 99 -13.64 8.15 9.38
N VAL A 100 -14.57 7.52 8.69
CA VAL A 100 -14.31 6.66 7.53
C VAL A 100 -15.19 7.12 6.37
N HIS A 101 -14.78 6.82 5.15
CA HIS A 101 -15.64 6.95 3.98
C HIS A 101 -15.65 5.64 3.19
N ASN A 102 -16.58 5.54 2.26
CA ASN A 102 -16.62 4.48 1.26
C ASN A 102 -15.91 4.97 0.02
N ASP A 103 -14.94 4.24 -0.45
CA ASP A 103 -14.46 4.42 -1.81
C ASP A 103 -15.43 3.81 -2.84
N GLY A 104 -15.18 4.02 -4.12
CA GLY A 104 -16.14 3.63 -5.15
C GLY A 104 -16.32 2.14 -5.35
N ASP A 105 -15.43 1.28 -4.85
CA ASP A 105 -15.52 -0.18 -4.97
C ASP A 105 -16.36 -0.83 -3.86
N GLY A 106 -16.78 -0.04 -2.87
CA GLY A 106 -17.57 -0.47 -1.73
C GLY A 106 -16.73 -0.84 -0.51
N THR A 107 -15.42 -0.63 -0.55
CA THR A 107 -14.55 -0.70 0.60
C THR A 107 -14.78 0.52 1.50
N THR A 108 -14.51 0.38 2.79
CA THR A 108 -14.56 1.47 3.75
C THR A 108 -13.17 1.64 4.32
N GLU A 109 -12.66 2.85 4.26
CA GLU A 109 -11.31 3.21 4.69
C GLU A 109 -11.33 4.46 5.58
N GLY A 110 -10.23 4.76 6.27
CA GLY A 110 -10.08 5.92 7.13
C GLY A 110 -9.73 5.62 8.58
N TRP A 111 -10.25 6.42 9.49
CA TRP A 111 -10.09 6.25 10.93
C TRP A 111 -11.27 5.49 11.51
N PHE A 112 -11.13 4.20 11.70
CA PHE A 112 -12.14 3.32 12.29
C PHE A 112 -12.23 3.52 13.81
N ARG A 113 -13.41 3.87 14.29
CA ARG A 113 -13.63 4.02 15.74
C ARG A 113 -13.78 2.67 16.42
N ALA A 114 -12.97 2.46 17.43
CA ALA A 114 -13.11 1.37 18.39
C ALA A 114 -13.73 1.89 19.69
N PRO A 115 -14.32 1.02 20.54
CA PRO A 115 -14.87 1.44 21.84
C PRO A 115 -13.86 2.14 22.75
N ASP A 116 -12.59 1.95 22.51
CA ASP A 116 -11.49 2.44 23.35
C ASP A 116 -10.52 3.37 22.60
N GLY A 117 -10.73 3.65 21.31
CA GLY A 117 -9.85 4.50 20.52
C GLY A 117 -10.20 4.52 19.05
N GLY A 118 -9.21 4.37 18.19
CA GLY A 118 -9.33 4.31 16.75
C GLY A 118 -8.24 3.43 16.13
N PHE A 119 -8.53 2.89 14.97
CA PHE A 119 -7.65 2.06 14.14
C PHE A 119 -7.64 2.62 12.72
N VAL A 120 -6.49 2.71 12.11
CA VAL A 120 -6.29 3.38 10.81
C VAL A 120 -6.02 2.36 9.71
N THR A 121 -6.76 2.48 8.61
CA THR A 121 -6.46 1.89 7.31
C THR A 121 -6.97 2.86 6.24
N THR A 122 -6.14 3.30 5.31
CA THR A 122 -6.38 4.54 4.55
C THR A 122 -6.10 4.46 3.05
N GLU A 123 -5.83 3.29 2.51
CA GLU A 123 -5.64 3.15 1.07
C GLU A 123 -6.99 3.07 0.33
N PRO A 124 -7.18 3.87 -0.76
CA PRO A 124 -6.16 4.70 -1.40
C PRO A 124 -6.07 6.15 -0.91
N VAL A 125 -7.13 6.78 -0.40
CA VAL A 125 -7.17 8.25 -0.17
C VAL A 125 -7.84 8.68 1.13
N ALA A 126 -7.92 7.82 2.14
CA ALA A 126 -8.61 8.14 3.38
C ALA A 126 -7.74 8.75 4.50
N SER A 127 -6.48 9.04 4.24
CA SER A 127 -5.67 9.83 5.18
C SER A 127 -6.20 11.26 5.34
N GLU A 128 -6.88 11.79 4.35
CA GLU A 128 -7.54 13.09 4.41
C GLU A 128 -8.72 13.16 5.39
N ASP A 129 -9.28 12.03 5.81
CA ASP A 129 -10.37 11.96 6.78
C ASP A 129 -9.95 12.35 8.20
N TRP A 130 -8.66 12.37 8.50
CA TRP A 130 -8.18 12.63 9.84
C TRP A 130 -7.01 13.62 9.92
N MET A 131 -6.24 13.85 8.84
CA MET A 131 -5.19 14.85 8.84
C MET A 131 -5.15 15.69 7.55
N PRO A 132 -4.75 16.97 7.62
CA PRO A 132 -4.56 17.81 6.44
C PRO A 132 -3.23 17.48 5.78
N LEU A 133 -3.25 16.89 4.60
CA LEU A 133 -2.06 16.50 3.85
C LEU A 133 -2.29 16.67 2.34
N ASN A 134 -1.28 16.32 1.57
CA ASN A 134 -1.38 16.20 0.13
C ASN A 134 -1.55 14.69 -0.16
N ASP A 135 -2.82 14.26 -0.36
CA ASP A 135 -3.19 12.85 -0.40
C ASP A 135 -3.00 12.25 -1.80
N TYR A 136 -1.77 11.86 -2.09
CA TYR A 136 -1.46 11.05 -3.25
C TYR A 136 -0.11 10.32 -3.09
N PRO A 137 0.10 9.17 -3.76
CA PRO A 137 1.18 8.22 -3.41
C PRO A 137 2.60 8.80 -3.59
N ALA A 138 2.83 9.65 -4.59
CA ALA A 138 4.15 10.24 -4.82
C ALA A 138 4.51 11.38 -3.84
N ALA A 139 3.56 11.84 -3.00
CA ALA A 139 3.83 12.84 -1.97
C ALA A 139 4.36 12.17 -0.69
N LYS A 140 5.65 12.04 -0.58
CA LYS A 140 6.31 11.29 0.51
C LYS A 140 7.13 12.20 1.43
N PRO A 141 6.52 12.82 2.45
CA PRO A 141 7.24 13.51 3.50
C PRO A 141 7.78 12.54 4.57
N THR A 142 8.63 13.03 5.46
CA THR A 142 8.97 12.37 6.73
C THR A 142 8.03 12.82 7.83
N TYR A 143 7.85 11.99 8.87
CA TYR A 143 6.88 12.25 9.92
C TYR A 143 7.49 12.22 11.32
N ASP A 144 7.05 13.16 12.15
CA ASP A 144 7.23 13.16 13.60
C ASP A 144 5.84 13.20 14.27
N PHE A 145 5.48 12.16 14.98
CA PHE A 145 4.22 12.06 15.70
C PHE A 145 4.42 12.42 17.17
N SER A 146 3.49 13.14 17.75
CA SER A 146 3.51 13.50 19.18
C SER A 146 2.08 13.53 19.74
N ASP A 147 1.59 12.39 20.19
CA ASP A 147 0.20 12.16 20.51
C ASP A 147 -0.01 12.10 22.00
N SER A 148 -0.83 13.01 22.51
CA SER A 148 -1.22 13.04 23.91
C SER A 148 -2.63 12.47 24.05
N VAL A 149 -2.73 11.33 24.71
CA VAL A 149 -3.96 10.55 24.89
C VAL A 149 -4.27 10.34 26.37
N ASN A 150 -5.50 9.94 26.70
CA ASN A 150 -5.87 9.61 28.07
C ASN A 150 -4.89 8.61 28.70
N ALA A 151 -4.57 8.80 29.99
CA ALA A 151 -3.71 7.88 30.72
C ALA A 151 -4.20 6.43 30.57
N GLY A 152 -3.27 5.52 30.29
CA GLY A 152 -3.54 4.10 30.06
C GLY A 152 -3.77 3.71 28.59
N LYS A 153 -3.85 4.68 27.67
CA LYS A 153 -3.90 4.41 26.22
C LYS A 153 -2.51 4.31 25.62
N THR A 154 -2.43 3.54 24.54
CA THR A 154 -1.24 3.37 23.71
C THR A 154 -1.49 4.00 22.35
N VAL A 155 -0.48 4.67 21.81
CA VAL A 155 -0.45 5.13 20.41
C VAL A 155 0.54 4.29 19.64
N ILE A 156 0.13 3.81 18.48
CA ILE A 156 0.95 3.06 17.55
C ILE A 156 1.07 3.91 16.27
N ALA A 157 2.30 4.18 15.84
CA ALA A 157 2.56 4.96 14.63
C ALA A 157 3.78 4.42 13.88
N ASN A 158 4.05 4.98 12.68
CA ASN A 158 5.17 4.56 11.86
C ASN A 158 6.54 4.87 12.49
N GLY A 159 7.54 4.10 12.10
CA GLY A 159 8.95 4.35 12.41
C GLY A 159 9.38 3.79 13.76
N VAL A 160 10.07 4.60 14.56
CA VAL A 160 10.62 4.19 15.85
C VAL A 160 9.97 4.94 17.00
N LEU A 161 9.68 4.24 18.09
CA LEU A 161 9.23 4.85 19.33
C LEU A 161 10.39 5.59 20.00
N VAL A 162 10.29 6.92 20.05
CA VAL A 162 11.34 7.80 20.60
C VAL A 162 11.17 7.95 22.11
N SER A 163 9.96 8.17 22.58
CA SER A 163 9.70 8.34 24.03
C SER A 163 8.23 8.20 24.38
N VAL A 164 7.99 7.84 25.66
CA VAL A 164 6.68 7.83 26.29
C VAL A 164 6.74 8.64 27.56
N ARG A 165 5.86 9.64 27.71
CA ARG A 165 5.86 10.54 28.85
C ARG A 165 4.51 10.61 29.53
N GLN A 166 4.47 10.31 30.82
CA GLN A 166 3.28 10.50 31.64
C GLN A 166 3.13 12.00 32.01
N ASN A 167 1.90 12.51 31.89
CA ASN A 167 1.58 13.89 32.22
C ASN A 167 0.54 13.94 33.36
N PRO A 168 0.61 14.93 34.24
CA PRO A 168 -0.38 15.10 35.29
C PRO A 168 -1.76 15.45 34.73
N ALA A 169 -2.77 15.37 35.57
CA ALA A 169 -4.11 15.80 35.23
C ALA A 169 -4.14 17.24 34.75
N SER A 170 -4.95 17.53 33.76
CA SER A 170 -5.20 18.84 33.17
C SER A 170 -6.70 19.07 32.95
N GLN A 171 -7.09 20.24 32.46
CA GLN A 171 -8.47 20.49 32.08
C GLN A 171 -8.92 19.59 30.94
N GLU A 172 -8.06 19.36 29.97
CA GLU A 172 -8.31 18.49 28.80
C GLU A 172 -8.29 17.01 29.19
N PHE A 173 -7.36 16.63 30.06
CA PHE A 173 -7.18 15.26 30.54
C PHE A 173 -7.33 15.17 32.07
N PRO A 174 -8.56 15.15 32.61
CA PRO A 174 -8.79 15.17 34.06
C PRO A 174 -8.17 13.95 34.80
N GLY A 175 -8.00 12.83 34.12
CA GLY A 175 -7.34 11.63 34.64
C GLY A 175 -5.81 11.57 34.38
N GLY A 176 -5.22 12.63 33.84
CA GLY A 176 -3.86 12.63 33.31
C GLY A 176 -3.82 12.14 31.87
N SER A 177 -2.67 12.32 31.23
CA SER A 177 -2.43 11.86 29.86
C SER A 177 -1.07 11.16 29.74
N VAL A 178 -0.88 10.48 28.63
CA VAL A 178 0.41 9.96 28.20
C VAL A 178 0.72 10.51 26.82
N THR A 179 1.94 11.05 26.62
CA THR A 179 2.41 11.50 25.30
C THR A 179 3.33 10.45 24.73
N TRP A 180 3.00 9.98 23.54
CA TRP A 180 3.78 9.06 22.73
C TRP A 180 4.47 9.86 21.63
N ASN A 181 5.76 9.64 21.42
CA ASN A 181 6.50 10.28 20.34
C ASN A 181 7.11 9.21 19.46
N TRP A 182 6.72 9.22 18.18
CA TRP A 182 7.25 8.33 17.15
C TRP A 182 7.95 9.16 16.08
N HIS A 183 8.91 8.57 15.37
CA HIS A 183 9.69 9.23 14.33
C HIS A 183 9.93 8.28 13.16
N SER A 184 9.58 8.72 11.96
CA SER A 184 9.98 8.09 10.71
C SER A 184 10.92 9.00 9.93
N ALA A 185 12.18 8.59 9.83
CA ALA A 185 13.17 9.27 9.00
C ALA A 185 13.05 8.94 7.52
N ALA A 186 12.40 7.81 7.21
CA ALA A 186 12.08 7.44 5.83
C ALA A 186 10.83 8.19 5.35
N PRO A 187 10.81 8.63 4.09
CA PRO A 187 9.60 9.21 3.50
C PRO A 187 8.46 8.20 3.45
N ILE A 188 7.23 8.64 3.72
CA ILE A 188 6.03 7.80 3.76
C ILE A 188 4.99 8.40 2.81
N ALA A 189 4.39 7.59 1.94
CA ALA A 189 3.21 7.99 1.17
C ALA A 189 2.01 8.20 2.10
N SER A 190 1.08 9.04 1.71
CA SER A 190 -0.04 9.44 2.58
C SER A 190 -0.87 8.25 3.08
N TYR A 191 -1.19 7.32 2.21
CA TYR A 191 -2.00 6.15 2.55
C TYR A 191 -1.32 5.18 3.52
N LEU A 192 0.00 5.24 3.67
CA LEU A 192 0.79 4.36 4.54
C LEU A 192 1.02 4.91 5.95
N VAL A 193 0.31 5.99 6.31
CA VAL A 193 0.51 6.66 7.60
C VAL A 193 -0.34 6.01 8.69
N GLU A 194 0.33 5.32 9.60
CA GLU A 194 -0.28 4.71 10.78
C GLU A 194 -0.26 5.68 11.97
N ASP A 195 -1.40 5.82 12.67
CA ASP A 195 -1.53 6.55 13.94
C ASP A 195 -2.75 6.05 14.74
N SER A 196 -2.73 4.77 15.11
CA SER A 196 -3.83 4.15 15.87
C SER A 196 -3.71 4.38 17.37
N VAL A 197 -4.85 4.55 18.01
CA VAL A 197 -4.95 4.80 19.46
C VAL A 197 -5.90 3.79 20.11
N GLY A 198 -5.47 3.14 21.19
CA GLY A 198 -6.32 2.15 21.86
C GLY A 198 -5.70 1.54 23.11
N ASN A 199 -6.29 0.47 23.57
CA ASN A 199 -5.73 -0.36 24.64
C ASN A 199 -4.83 -1.45 24.01
N TYR A 200 -3.76 -1.06 23.36
CA TYR A 200 -2.82 -2.01 22.77
C TYR A 200 -1.79 -2.49 23.78
N SER A 201 -1.51 -3.80 23.76
CA SER A 201 -0.25 -4.34 24.30
C SER A 201 0.84 -4.12 23.24
N LEU A 202 1.91 -3.43 23.60
CA LEU A 202 3.03 -3.15 22.71
C LEU A 202 4.29 -3.82 23.23
N THR A 203 4.92 -4.63 22.40
CA THR A 203 6.25 -5.22 22.63
C THR A 203 7.17 -4.95 21.46
N SER A 204 8.47 -5.09 21.66
CA SER A 204 9.44 -4.97 20.57
C SER A 204 10.66 -5.85 20.81
N ARG A 205 11.31 -6.22 19.71
CA ARG A 205 12.61 -6.91 19.72
C ARG A 205 13.46 -6.44 18.54
N THR A 206 14.77 -6.43 18.70
CA THR A 206 15.69 -6.10 17.62
C THR A 206 16.32 -7.35 17.06
N VAL A 207 16.23 -7.56 15.76
CA VAL A 207 16.84 -8.65 15.00
C VAL A 207 17.60 -8.05 13.83
N ASP A 208 18.86 -8.39 13.68
CA ASP A 208 19.75 -7.90 12.60
C ASP A 208 19.76 -6.37 12.42
N GLY A 209 19.59 -5.63 13.52
CA GLY A 209 19.59 -4.18 13.54
C GLY A 209 18.23 -3.52 13.24
N ILE A 210 17.20 -4.29 12.93
CA ILE A 210 15.84 -3.83 12.72
C ILE A 210 15.03 -4.04 14.00
N THR A 211 14.31 -3.01 14.45
CA THR A 211 13.42 -3.11 15.61
C THR A 211 12.01 -3.48 15.15
N PHE A 212 11.56 -4.69 15.46
CA PHE A 212 10.23 -5.17 15.16
C PHE A 212 9.29 -4.91 16.34
N TYR A 213 8.21 -4.20 16.08
CA TYR A 213 7.13 -3.93 17.03
C TYR A 213 5.98 -4.92 16.85
N GLN A 214 5.34 -5.29 17.95
CA GLN A 214 4.15 -6.14 17.94
C GLN A 214 3.11 -5.46 18.84
N ALA A 215 2.00 -5.03 18.25
CA ALA A 215 0.90 -4.40 18.94
C ALA A 215 -0.39 -5.20 18.73
N GLN A 216 -1.12 -5.48 19.80
CA GLN A 216 -2.42 -6.15 19.74
C GLN A 216 -3.40 -5.47 20.66
N ASP A 217 -4.64 -5.30 20.20
CA ASP A 217 -5.75 -4.84 21.04
C ASP A 217 -5.96 -5.83 22.21
N THR A 218 -5.96 -5.31 23.42
CA THR A 218 -6.08 -6.13 24.64
C THR A 218 -7.45 -6.76 24.83
N SER A 219 -8.46 -6.37 24.08
CA SER A 219 -9.78 -7.00 24.08
C SER A 219 -9.84 -8.29 23.28
N ILE A 220 -8.85 -8.56 22.43
CA ILE A 220 -8.71 -9.84 21.72
C ILE A 220 -8.57 -10.97 22.75
N GLY A 221 -9.29 -12.08 22.57
CA GLY A 221 -9.25 -13.20 23.50
C GLY A 221 -7.85 -13.82 23.60
N ALA A 222 -7.44 -14.25 24.79
CA ALA A 222 -6.07 -14.70 25.08
C ALA A 222 -5.56 -15.81 24.13
N ALA A 223 -6.42 -16.74 23.73
CA ALA A 223 -6.03 -17.80 22.78
C ALA A 223 -5.70 -17.24 21.38
N GLN A 224 -6.48 -16.24 20.92
CA GLN A 224 -6.21 -15.57 19.66
C GLN A 224 -4.97 -14.68 19.76
N GLN A 225 -4.78 -13.96 20.88
CA GLN A 225 -3.55 -13.20 21.09
C GLN A 225 -2.30 -14.07 21.01
N GLN A 226 -2.36 -15.28 21.56
CA GLN A 226 -1.26 -16.23 21.47
C GLN A 226 -1.03 -16.73 20.04
N ALA A 227 -2.09 -17.01 19.29
CA ALA A 227 -2.00 -17.41 17.90
C ALA A 227 -1.40 -16.28 17.03
N ASN A 228 -1.89 -15.06 17.21
CA ASN A 228 -1.37 -13.88 16.55
C ASN A 228 0.11 -13.66 16.84
N ALA A 229 0.52 -13.74 18.10
CA ALA A 229 1.91 -13.57 18.51
C ALA A 229 2.85 -14.58 17.82
N ALA A 230 2.39 -15.82 17.64
CA ALA A 230 3.17 -16.85 16.95
C ALA A 230 3.44 -16.51 15.49
N ILE A 231 2.48 -15.87 14.80
CA ILE A 231 2.63 -15.43 13.40
C ILE A 231 3.47 -14.15 13.35
N MET A 232 3.20 -13.14 14.21
CA MET A 232 4.03 -11.93 14.29
C MET A 232 5.50 -12.24 14.58
N ASP A 233 5.76 -13.30 15.33
CA ASP A 233 7.13 -13.77 15.61
C ASP A 233 7.86 -14.26 14.36
N MET A 234 7.17 -14.55 13.27
CA MET A 234 7.77 -14.96 12.00
C MET A 234 8.26 -13.75 11.17
N GLN A 235 7.81 -12.52 11.43
CA GLN A 235 8.11 -11.36 10.60
C GLN A 235 9.61 -11.14 10.35
N PRO A 236 10.54 -11.25 11.32
CA PRO A 236 11.98 -11.12 11.03
C PRO A 236 12.50 -12.18 10.06
N ASP A 237 12.00 -13.42 10.13
CA ASP A 237 12.38 -14.50 9.20
C ASP A 237 11.79 -14.27 7.80
N ILE A 238 10.55 -13.80 7.72
CA ILE A 238 9.91 -13.38 6.46
C ILE A 238 10.73 -12.25 5.82
N THR A 239 11.04 -11.20 6.59
CA THR A 239 11.86 -10.07 6.11
C THR A 239 13.24 -10.53 5.61
N ALA A 240 13.90 -11.46 6.32
CA ALA A 240 15.18 -12.04 5.89
C ALA A 240 15.05 -12.88 4.61
N PHE A 241 13.94 -13.60 4.45
CA PHE A 241 13.66 -14.37 3.24
C PHE A 241 13.42 -13.45 2.04
N GLU A 242 12.57 -12.45 2.15
CA GLU A 242 12.25 -11.50 1.07
C GLU A 242 13.44 -10.60 0.70
N SER A 243 14.31 -10.30 1.66
CA SER A 243 15.57 -9.58 1.41
C SER A 243 16.49 -10.30 0.43
N GLN A 244 16.37 -11.61 0.26
CA GLN A 244 17.18 -12.37 -0.71
C GLN A 244 16.88 -11.95 -2.15
N PHE A 245 15.65 -11.59 -2.44
CA PHE A 245 15.18 -11.17 -3.76
C PHE A 245 15.31 -9.65 -3.94
N ASN A 246 14.86 -8.88 -2.96
CA ASN A 246 14.69 -7.42 -3.05
C ASN A 246 15.94 -6.62 -2.65
N GLY A 247 16.88 -7.26 -1.97
CA GLY A 247 17.98 -6.58 -1.29
C GLY A 247 17.63 -6.23 0.18
N PRO A 248 18.50 -5.50 0.88
CA PRO A 248 18.32 -5.23 2.31
C PRO A 248 16.97 -4.58 2.60
N TYR A 249 16.39 -4.93 3.75
CA TYR A 249 15.19 -4.26 4.25
C TYR A 249 15.43 -2.75 4.34
N PRO A 250 14.52 -1.92 3.82
CA PRO A 250 14.81 -0.51 3.60
C PRO A 250 14.73 0.36 4.86
N PHE A 251 14.15 -0.14 5.95
CA PHE A 251 13.87 0.64 7.15
C PHE A 251 14.63 0.15 8.37
N VAL A 252 14.67 0.99 9.42
CA VAL A 252 15.31 0.64 10.71
C VAL A 252 14.35 -0.01 11.69
N SER A 253 13.07 0.00 11.36
CA SER A 253 12.01 -0.66 12.13
C SER A 253 11.05 -1.39 11.20
N GLY A 254 10.35 -2.35 11.75
CA GLY A 254 9.20 -3.04 11.18
C GLY A 254 8.23 -3.36 12.30
N GLY A 255 7.05 -3.87 11.99
CA GLY A 255 6.09 -4.25 13.02
C GLY A 255 4.74 -4.61 12.46
N VAL A 256 3.88 -5.01 13.38
CA VAL A 256 2.48 -5.37 13.10
C VAL A 256 1.61 -4.80 14.20
N ILE A 257 0.51 -4.17 13.81
CA ILE A 257 -0.60 -3.83 14.69
C ILE A 257 -1.82 -4.69 14.33
N ILE A 258 -2.51 -5.23 15.35
CA ILE A 258 -3.75 -5.97 15.18
C ILE A 258 -4.85 -5.24 15.92
N GLY A 259 -5.75 -4.61 15.15
CA GLY A 259 -6.95 -3.92 15.64
C GLY A 259 -8.18 -4.81 15.66
N THR A 260 -9.21 -4.41 16.40
CA THR A 260 -10.49 -5.13 16.47
C THR A 260 -11.58 -4.64 15.52
N PRO A 261 -11.55 -3.42 14.96
CA PRO A 261 -12.48 -3.06 13.90
C PRO A 261 -12.41 -4.07 12.75
N SER A 262 -13.59 -4.44 12.23
CA SER A 262 -13.67 -5.34 11.08
C SER A 262 -13.66 -4.50 9.82
N VAL A 263 -12.51 -4.40 9.21
CA VAL A 263 -12.29 -3.79 7.90
C VAL A 263 -12.27 -4.91 6.86
N SER A 264 -12.51 -4.61 5.61
CA SER A 264 -12.56 -5.64 4.55
C SER A 264 -11.17 -6.03 4.02
N PHE A 265 -10.12 -5.35 4.48
CA PHE A 265 -8.74 -5.56 4.05
C PHE A 265 -7.77 -5.35 5.23
N ASP A 266 -6.56 -5.83 5.07
CA ASP A 266 -5.39 -5.52 5.88
C ASP A 266 -4.49 -4.59 5.05
N GLU A 267 -3.55 -3.86 5.66
CA GLU A 267 -2.82 -2.81 4.94
C GLU A 267 -1.35 -2.76 5.35
N GLU A 268 -0.50 -2.52 4.38
CA GLU A 268 0.94 -2.53 4.46
C GLU A 268 1.57 -1.35 5.22
N MET A 269 0.83 -0.61 6.01
CA MET A 269 1.31 0.60 6.71
C MET A 269 2.83 0.60 6.92
N GLN A 270 3.54 1.57 6.36
CA GLN A 270 5.01 1.57 6.34
C GLN A 270 5.60 1.36 7.74
N THR A 271 6.37 0.31 7.94
CA THR A 271 6.98 -0.10 9.21
C THR A 271 6.02 -0.56 10.31
N MET A 272 4.70 -0.60 10.07
CA MET A 272 3.71 -1.01 11.06
C MET A 272 2.47 -1.60 10.38
N ILE A 273 2.61 -2.75 9.76
CA ILE A 273 1.55 -3.45 9.01
C ILE A 273 0.29 -3.58 9.85
N ALA A 274 -0.85 -3.19 9.31
CA ALA A 274 -2.13 -3.13 10.00
C ALA A 274 -3.03 -4.31 9.65
N PHE A 275 -3.34 -5.13 10.65
CA PHE A 275 -4.30 -6.24 10.55
C PHE A 275 -5.60 -5.91 11.27
N SER A 276 -6.72 -6.13 10.60
CA SER A 276 -8.06 -5.85 11.08
C SER A 276 -8.73 -7.07 11.73
N GLY A 277 -9.91 -6.89 12.33
CA GLY A 277 -10.75 -8.00 12.82
C GLY A 277 -10.17 -8.85 13.95
N GLY A 278 -9.05 -8.45 14.54
CA GLY A 278 -8.44 -9.13 15.69
C GLY A 278 -7.61 -10.37 15.38
N ALA A 279 -7.31 -10.65 14.11
CA ALA A 279 -6.56 -11.84 13.69
C ALA A 279 -5.54 -11.49 12.60
N ILE A 280 -4.54 -12.33 12.45
CA ILE A 280 -3.50 -12.30 11.40
C ILE A 280 -3.34 -13.70 10.83
N ASP A 281 -3.03 -13.81 9.56
CA ASP A 281 -2.60 -15.05 8.92
C ASP A 281 -1.23 -14.91 8.24
N THR A 282 -0.65 -16.05 7.89
CA THR A 282 0.74 -16.08 7.41
C THR A 282 0.84 -15.65 5.94
N ASP A 283 -0.11 -16.01 5.10
CA ASP A 283 -0.09 -15.66 3.66
C ASP A 283 -0.15 -14.13 3.52
N THR A 284 -1.12 -13.51 4.20
CA THR A 284 -1.26 -12.04 4.23
C THR A 284 -0.03 -11.38 4.85
N LEU A 285 0.60 -11.95 5.89
CA LEU A 285 1.82 -11.36 6.44
C LEU A 285 3.00 -11.37 5.45
N TYR A 286 3.13 -12.37 4.58
CA TYR A 286 4.11 -12.34 3.49
C TYR A 286 3.77 -11.28 2.47
N HIS A 287 2.50 -11.11 2.14
CA HIS A 287 2.01 -10.08 1.24
C HIS A 287 2.35 -8.68 1.76
N GLU A 288 1.86 -8.34 2.94
CA GLU A 288 2.02 -7.03 3.54
C GLU A 288 3.49 -6.71 3.89
N ASN A 289 4.30 -7.72 4.23
CA ASN A 289 5.72 -7.50 4.48
C ASN A 289 6.50 -7.22 3.19
N MET A 290 6.09 -7.78 2.05
CA MET A 290 6.70 -7.51 0.75
C MET A 290 6.47 -6.06 0.31
N HIS A 291 5.33 -5.49 0.66
CA HIS A 291 5.02 -4.09 0.40
C HIS A 291 6.04 -3.13 1.03
N GLN A 292 6.74 -3.52 2.09
CA GLN A 292 7.77 -2.66 2.69
C GLN A 292 8.89 -2.27 1.69
N TRP A 293 9.10 -3.07 0.65
CA TRP A 293 9.93 -2.69 -0.52
C TRP A 293 9.11 -2.07 -1.64
N TRP A 294 7.89 -2.58 -1.90
CA TRP A 294 7.07 -2.28 -3.08
C TRP A 294 5.71 -1.68 -2.66
N GLY A 295 5.57 -0.39 -2.78
CA GLY A 295 4.53 0.42 -2.18
C GLY A 295 5.13 1.39 -1.16
N ASP A 296 5.85 0.87 -0.18
CA ASP A 296 6.41 1.69 0.90
C ASP A 296 7.72 2.39 0.51
N ASN A 297 8.78 1.62 0.22
CA ASN A 297 10.07 2.23 -0.12
C ASN A 297 10.11 2.75 -1.55
N VAL A 298 9.64 1.95 -2.51
CA VAL A 298 9.43 2.37 -3.90
C VAL A 298 7.92 2.37 -4.14
N THR A 299 7.35 3.56 -4.17
CA THR A 299 5.90 3.77 -4.29
C THR A 299 5.52 3.98 -5.76
N GLU A 300 4.34 3.61 -6.16
CA GLU A 300 3.76 3.99 -7.44
C GLU A 300 3.66 5.51 -7.55
N ASP A 301 3.83 6.06 -8.74
CA ASP A 301 3.65 7.50 -8.97
C ASP A 301 2.19 7.89 -9.21
N ASP A 302 1.33 6.90 -9.46
CA ASP A 302 -0.09 7.03 -9.74
C ASP A 302 -0.81 5.72 -9.38
N TYR A 303 -2.03 5.79 -8.88
CA TYR A 303 -2.81 4.60 -8.49
C TYR A 303 -3.21 3.68 -9.66
N HIS A 304 -3.10 4.12 -10.92
CA HIS A 304 -3.19 3.19 -12.05
C HIS A 304 -2.10 2.12 -12.01
N MET A 305 -1.02 2.37 -11.29
CA MET A 305 0.05 1.42 -11.07
C MET A 305 -0.12 0.54 -9.81
N THR A 306 -1.25 0.56 -9.13
CA THR A 306 -1.49 -0.32 -7.96
C THR A 306 -1.14 -1.78 -8.26
N PHE A 307 -1.41 -2.26 -9.47
CA PHE A 307 -1.05 -3.60 -9.93
C PHE A 307 0.46 -3.94 -9.76
N TYR A 308 1.30 -2.93 -9.80
CA TYR A 308 2.75 -3.10 -9.66
C TYR A 308 3.14 -3.60 -8.27
N LYS A 309 2.68 -2.91 -7.23
CA LYS A 309 2.97 -3.27 -5.86
C LYS A 309 2.22 -4.52 -5.44
N GLU A 310 0.93 -4.60 -5.78
CA GLU A 310 0.07 -5.75 -5.46
C GLU A 310 0.54 -7.04 -6.13
N GLY A 311 0.97 -6.94 -7.38
CA GLY A 311 1.52 -8.11 -8.07
C GLY A 311 2.82 -8.62 -7.47
N LEU A 312 3.69 -7.74 -6.94
CA LEU A 312 4.92 -8.15 -6.25
C LEU A 312 4.62 -8.68 -4.84
N ALA A 313 3.65 -8.12 -4.14
CA ALA A 313 3.18 -8.64 -2.87
C ALA A 313 2.52 -10.02 -3.02
N THR A 314 1.68 -10.20 -4.04
CA THR A 314 1.11 -11.51 -4.40
C THR A 314 2.21 -12.52 -4.79
N LEU A 315 3.28 -12.07 -5.44
CA LEU A 315 4.43 -12.95 -5.71
C LEU A 315 5.08 -13.45 -4.42
N ALA A 316 5.08 -12.66 -3.32
CA ALA A 316 5.59 -13.12 -2.03
C ALA A 316 4.76 -14.26 -1.44
N GLU A 317 3.44 -14.24 -1.60
CA GLU A 317 2.58 -15.38 -1.23
C GLU A 317 2.99 -16.64 -2.04
N PHE A 318 3.21 -16.47 -3.34
CA PHE A 318 3.66 -17.59 -4.19
C PHE A 318 5.04 -18.09 -3.78
N PHE A 319 5.94 -17.21 -3.39
CA PHE A 319 7.26 -17.56 -2.86
C PHE A 319 7.14 -18.28 -1.50
N TYR A 320 6.20 -17.87 -0.66
CA TYR A 320 5.93 -18.59 0.60
C TYR A 320 5.48 -20.03 0.35
N HIS A 321 4.51 -20.24 -0.53
CA HIS A 321 4.08 -21.60 -0.89
C HIS A 321 5.20 -22.42 -1.57
N ALA A 322 6.02 -21.77 -2.39
CA ALA A 322 7.20 -22.40 -2.99
C ALA A 322 8.25 -22.77 -1.93
N ARG A 323 8.49 -21.92 -0.92
CA ARG A 323 9.33 -22.21 0.23
C ARG A 323 8.84 -23.41 1.02
N LEU A 324 7.54 -23.53 1.27
CA LEU A 324 6.97 -24.71 1.92
C LEU A 324 7.22 -26.01 1.13
N ALA A 325 7.07 -25.94 -0.20
CA ALA A 325 7.37 -27.08 -1.08
C ALA A 325 8.88 -27.43 -1.08
N GLU A 326 9.74 -26.41 -1.08
CA GLU A 326 11.19 -26.54 -0.97
C GLU A 326 11.61 -27.23 0.32
N ASP A 327 11.07 -26.77 1.46
CA ASP A 327 11.37 -27.32 2.79
C ASP A 327 10.91 -28.77 2.88
N ALA A 328 9.73 -29.11 2.36
CA ALA A 328 9.22 -30.48 2.32
C ALA A 328 10.08 -31.40 1.45
N ALA A 329 10.80 -30.86 0.46
CA ALA A 329 11.67 -31.60 -0.47
C ALA A 329 13.15 -31.61 -0.04
N GLY A 330 13.49 -31.16 1.17
CA GLY A 330 14.83 -31.22 1.73
C GLY A 330 15.54 -29.86 1.86
N GLY A 331 14.81 -28.77 1.66
CA GLY A 331 15.23 -27.40 1.92
C GLY A 331 16.08 -26.76 0.81
N PRO A 332 16.43 -25.46 0.96
CA PRO A 332 17.05 -24.64 -0.07
C PRO A 332 18.48 -25.09 -0.45
N SER A 333 19.13 -25.87 0.39
CA SER A 333 20.48 -26.41 0.10
C SER A 333 20.45 -27.70 -0.73
N SER A 334 19.27 -28.30 -0.94
CA SER A 334 19.13 -29.54 -1.72
C SER A 334 18.69 -29.25 -3.17
N PRO A 335 19.25 -29.99 -4.17
CA PRO A 335 18.75 -29.86 -5.55
C PRO A 335 17.26 -30.20 -5.70
N GLN A 336 16.76 -31.12 -4.87
CA GLN A 336 15.34 -31.50 -4.86
C GLN A 336 14.47 -30.38 -4.29
N GLY A 337 14.91 -29.71 -3.20
CA GLY A 337 14.23 -28.55 -2.66
C GLY A 337 14.15 -27.40 -3.67
N GLN A 338 15.30 -27.01 -4.25
CA GLN A 338 15.34 -25.97 -5.30
C GLN A 338 14.44 -26.30 -6.49
N ALA A 339 14.41 -27.56 -6.92
CA ALA A 339 13.51 -27.98 -7.99
C ALA A 339 12.02 -27.91 -7.57
N ALA A 340 11.72 -28.21 -6.31
CA ALA A 340 10.35 -28.11 -5.78
C ALA A 340 9.87 -26.65 -5.70
N PHE A 341 10.75 -25.72 -5.30
CA PHE A 341 10.46 -24.27 -5.32
C PHE A 341 10.04 -23.81 -6.72
N GLU A 342 10.88 -24.10 -7.72
CA GLU A 342 10.60 -23.70 -9.12
C GLU A 342 9.34 -24.40 -9.67
N ALA A 343 9.13 -25.68 -9.35
CA ALA A 343 7.94 -26.40 -9.77
C ALA A 343 6.65 -25.81 -9.17
N SER A 344 6.68 -25.38 -7.91
CA SER A 344 5.56 -24.72 -7.25
C SER A 344 5.15 -23.43 -7.97
N LEU A 345 6.13 -22.60 -8.36
CA LEU A 345 5.86 -21.37 -9.12
C LEU A 345 5.27 -21.67 -10.51
N VAL A 346 5.79 -22.67 -11.19
CA VAL A 346 5.26 -23.13 -12.50
C VAL A 346 3.81 -23.60 -12.37
N ASP A 347 3.52 -24.39 -11.35
CA ASP A 347 2.17 -24.91 -11.10
C ASP A 347 1.19 -23.77 -10.77
N GLN A 348 1.61 -22.79 -9.95
CA GLN A 348 0.82 -21.62 -9.62
C GLN A 348 0.52 -20.79 -10.87
N PHE A 349 1.54 -20.46 -11.67
CA PHE A 349 1.35 -19.76 -12.93
C PHE A 349 0.36 -20.48 -13.84
N ASN A 350 0.53 -21.77 -14.07
CA ASN A 350 -0.30 -22.55 -14.98
C ASN A 350 -1.76 -22.65 -14.49
N LYS A 351 -1.98 -22.69 -13.17
CA LYS A 351 -3.31 -22.61 -12.57
C LYS A 351 -3.95 -21.24 -12.86
N LEU A 352 -3.26 -20.14 -12.62
CA LEU A 352 -3.74 -18.78 -12.86
C LEU A 352 -3.94 -18.49 -14.35
N TYR A 353 -3.02 -18.95 -15.21
CA TYR A 353 -3.14 -18.78 -16.67
C TYR A 353 -4.41 -19.39 -17.24
N ARG A 354 -4.97 -20.42 -16.59
CA ARG A 354 -6.25 -21.07 -16.98
C ARG A 354 -7.47 -20.38 -16.38
N SER A 355 -7.31 -19.36 -15.57
CA SER A 355 -8.40 -18.59 -14.96
C SER A 355 -9.29 -17.92 -16.01
N SER A 356 -10.43 -17.42 -15.58
CA SER A 356 -11.41 -16.72 -16.40
C SER A 356 -11.94 -15.48 -15.64
N GLY A 357 -12.80 -14.71 -16.27
CA GLY A 357 -13.39 -13.53 -15.64
C GLY A 357 -12.43 -12.34 -15.58
N SER A 358 -12.47 -11.58 -14.48
CA SER A 358 -11.73 -10.31 -14.30
C SER A 358 -10.23 -10.45 -14.50
N PHE A 359 -9.65 -11.59 -14.21
CA PHE A 359 -8.24 -11.88 -14.52
C PHE A 359 -7.85 -11.50 -15.96
N TRP A 360 -8.78 -11.65 -16.94
CA TRP A 360 -8.52 -11.35 -18.33
C TRP A 360 -9.26 -10.13 -18.86
N THR A 361 -10.43 -9.80 -18.30
CA THR A 361 -11.34 -8.82 -18.90
C THR A 361 -11.04 -7.38 -18.52
N THR A 362 -10.25 -7.17 -17.48
CA THR A 362 -9.80 -5.85 -17.04
C THR A 362 -8.28 -5.78 -17.18
N ALA A 363 -7.76 -4.69 -17.73
CA ALA A 363 -6.32 -4.45 -17.79
C ALA A 363 -5.83 -4.01 -16.41
N PRO A 364 -4.74 -4.58 -15.88
CA PRO A 364 -4.17 -4.13 -14.59
C PRO A 364 -3.84 -2.63 -14.53
N SER A 365 -3.25 -2.07 -15.59
CA SER A 365 -2.86 -0.66 -15.65
C SER A 365 -4.01 0.30 -16.00
N ASN A 366 -5.19 -0.22 -16.26
CA ASN A 366 -6.38 0.58 -16.51
C ASN A 366 -7.58 -0.07 -15.80
N PRO A 367 -7.56 -0.09 -14.46
CA PRO A 367 -8.70 -0.57 -13.69
C PRO A 367 -9.89 0.34 -13.93
N GLU A 368 -11.10 -0.23 -14.02
CA GLU A 368 -12.31 0.57 -13.93
C GLU A 368 -12.35 1.25 -12.55
N PRO A 369 -13.00 2.42 -12.39
CA PRO A 369 -13.01 3.17 -11.12
C PRO A 369 -13.35 2.32 -9.88
N PHE A 370 -14.18 1.30 -10.05
CA PHE A 370 -14.59 0.38 -8.97
C PHE A 370 -13.78 -0.91 -8.91
N SER A 371 -12.66 -0.99 -9.55
CA SER A 371 -11.87 -2.23 -9.64
C SER A 371 -10.39 -2.04 -9.33
N LEU A 372 -10.04 -0.93 -8.67
CA LEU A 372 -8.66 -0.62 -8.28
C LEU A 372 -8.05 -1.78 -7.45
N PHE A 373 -8.83 -2.34 -6.52
CA PHE A 373 -8.43 -3.48 -5.68
C PHE A 373 -9.30 -4.73 -5.95
N SER A 374 -9.71 -4.96 -7.16
CA SER A 374 -10.71 -5.99 -7.49
C SER A 374 -10.19 -7.43 -7.58
N GLY A 375 -9.07 -7.74 -6.98
CA GLY A 375 -8.56 -9.12 -6.90
C GLY A 375 -7.80 -9.56 -8.16
N SER A 376 -8.40 -10.43 -8.97
CA SER A 376 -7.63 -11.17 -10.00
C SER A 376 -6.90 -10.33 -11.04
N ASN A 377 -7.37 -9.13 -11.39
CA ASN A 377 -6.66 -8.27 -12.35
C ASN A 377 -5.57 -7.43 -11.68
N THR A 378 -5.74 -7.05 -10.43
CA THR A 378 -4.78 -6.21 -9.69
C THR A 378 -3.70 -7.04 -8.98
N TYR A 379 -4.06 -8.21 -8.48
CA TYR A 379 -3.22 -9.10 -7.66
C TYR A 379 -2.69 -10.31 -8.45
N ASP A 380 -3.59 -11.23 -8.81
CA ASP A 380 -3.23 -12.53 -9.38
C ASP A 380 -2.56 -12.43 -10.75
N ARG A 381 -3.08 -11.57 -11.64
CA ARG A 381 -2.55 -11.45 -13.00
C ARG A 381 -1.17 -10.81 -13.03
N PRO A 382 -0.89 -9.71 -12.32
CA PRO A 382 0.46 -9.19 -12.19
C PRO A 382 1.40 -10.16 -11.45
N GLY A 383 0.95 -10.83 -10.41
CA GLY A 383 1.74 -11.88 -9.73
C GLY A 383 2.16 -12.99 -10.68
N ALA A 384 1.24 -13.46 -11.53
CA ALA A 384 1.56 -14.43 -12.59
C ALA A 384 2.53 -13.86 -13.63
N ALA A 385 2.37 -12.58 -14.02
CA ALA A 385 3.30 -11.91 -14.93
C ALA A 385 4.72 -11.86 -14.36
N TYR A 386 4.89 -11.60 -13.07
CA TYR A 386 6.20 -11.61 -12.43
C TYR A 386 6.83 -13.01 -12.37
N ILE A 387 6.04 -14.08 -12.19
CA ILE A 387 6.56 -15.44 -12.38
C ILE A 387 7.07 -15.63 -13.81
N ALA A 388 6.31 -15.18 -14.81
CA ALA A 388 6.73 -15.30 -16.21
C ALA A 388 8.00 -14.47 -16.52
N LEU A 389 8.10 -13.24 -16.02
CA LEU A 389 9.30 -12.40 -16.12
C LEU A 389 10.52 -13.08 -15.47
N ARG A 390 10.32 -13.70 -14.29
CA ARG A 390 11.38 -14.46 -13.61
C ARG A 390 11.86 -15.65 -14.45
N GLN A 391 10.97 -16.34 -15.14
CA GLN A 391 11.35 -17.42 -16.07
C GLN A 391 12.00 -16.90 -17.35
N ILE A 392 11.59 -15.74 -17.88
CA ILE A 392 12.17 -15.11 -19.06
C ILE A 392 13.60 -14.62 -18.79
N LEU A 393 13.81 -13.91 -17.68
CA LEU A 393 15.10 -13.34 -17.33
C LEU A 393 16.05 -14.37 -16.69
N GLY A 394 15.51 -15.40 -16.10
CA GLY A 394 16.15 -16.27 -15.12
C GLY A 394 16.19 -15.64 -13.72
N PRO A 395 16.11 -16.48 -12.66
CA PRO A 395 15.94 -15.99 -11.28
C PRO A 395 16.96 -14.91 -10.87
N GLY A 396 18.25 -15.15 -11.13
CA GLY A 396 19.29 -14.20 -10.71
C GLY A 396 19.27 -12.85 -11.42
N ASN A 397 18.76 -12.74 -12.66
CA ASN A 397 18.58 -11.45 -13.32
C ASN A 397 17.30 -10.76 -12.82
N PHE A 398 16.24 -11.52 -12.57
CA PHE A 398 15.02 -11.02 -11.97
C PHE A 398 15.31 -10.34 -10.62
N ASP A 399 16.02 -11.03 -9.72
CA ASP A 399 16.42 -10.48 -8.43
C ASP A 399 17.27 -9.20 -8.59
N ARG A 400 18.16 -9.15 -9.59
CA ARG A 400 18.95 -7.95 -9.88
C ARG A 400 18.09 -6.77 -10.33
N VAL A 401 17.02 -7.00 -11.11
CA VAL A 401 16.04 -5.96 -11.46
C VAL A 401 15.43 -5.38 -10.18
N LEU A 402 14.90 -6.24 -9.31
CA LEU A 402 14.29 -5.81 -8.07
C LEU A 402 15.26 -5.01 -7.20
N GLN A 403 16.45 -5.53 -6.96
CA GLN A 403 17.49 -4.84 -6.19
C GLN A 403 17.95 -3.53 -6.82
N GLN A 404 17.97 -3.43 -8.15
CA GLN A 404 18.31 -2.20 -8.84
C GLN A 404 17.21 -1.15 -8.66
N LEU A 405 15.95 -1.53 -8.81
CA LEU A 405 14.81 -0.64 -8.59
C LEU A 405 14.84 -0.06 -7.17
N GLN A 406 15.08 -0.89 -6.16
CA GLN A 406 15.22 -0.45 -4.78
C GLN A 406 16.37 0.57 -4.60
N ARG A 407 17.52 0.34 -5.23
CA ARG A 407 18.65 1.29 -5.16
C ARG A 407 18.42 2.60 -5.91
N THR A 408 17.62 2.56 -6.96
CA THR A 408 17.42 3.71 -7.86
C THR A 408 16.27 4.59 -7.38
N TYR A 409 15.18 4.00 -6.92
CA TYR A 409 13.94 4.69 -6.61
C TYR A 409 13.57 4.65 -5.13
N GLY A 410 14.33 3.94 -4.29
CA GLY A 410 14.06 3.83 -2.85
C GLY A 410 13.89 5.19 -2.16
N GLY A 411 12.86 5.34 -1.35
CA GLY A 411 12.43 6.58 -0.73
C GLY A 411 11.68 7.53 -1.66
N GLY A 412 11.38 7.10 -2.88
CA GLY A 412 10.66 7.87 -3.91
C GLY A 412 9.59 7.05 -4.60
N SER A 413 9.26 7.44 -5.83
CA SER A 413 8.21 6.82 -6.63
C SER A 413 8.75 6.36 -7.98
N ILE A 414 8.00 5.45 -8.61
CA ILE A 414 8.32 4.86 -9.91
C ILE A 414 7.11 4.93 -10.84
N SER A 415 7.38 5.25 -12.12
CA SER A 415 6.40 5.13 -13.19
C SER A 415 6.47 3.77 -13.88
N GLU A 416 5.40 3.38 -14.57
CA GLU A 416 5.36 2.16 -15.36
C GLU A 416 6.49 2.08 -16.40
N ALA A 417 6.77 3.17 -17.09
CA ALA A 417 7.87 3.24 -18.06
C ALA A 417 9.24 2.98 -17.41
N GLN A 418 9.46 3.43 -16.17
CA GLN A 418 10.70 3.18 -15.43
C GLN A 418 10.78 1.73 -14.97
N LEU A 419 9.66 1.13 -14.56
CA LEU A 419 9.56 -0.28 -14.22
C LEU A 419 9.92 -1.14 -15.44
N GLU A 420 9.28 -0.93 -16.58
CA GLU A 420 9.55 -1.67 -17.82
C GLU A 420 11.03 -1.54 -18.24
N ALA A 421 11.58 -0.31 -18.22
CA ALA A 421 12.97 -0.05 -18.59
C ALA A 421 13.98 -0.83 -17.75
N ALA A 422 13.70 -1.07 -16.47
CA ALA A 422 14.57 -1.88 -15.61
C ALA A 422 14.61 -3.34 -16.05
N PHE A 423 13.51 -3.92 -16.46
CA PHE A 423 13.46 -5.29 -16.98
C PHE A 423 14.18 -5.42 -18.32
N HIS A 424 14.06 -4.44 -19.22
CA HIS A 424 14.77 -4.38 -20.48
C HIS A 424 16.29 -4.46 -20.31
N GLN A 425 16.83 -3.81 -19.30
CA GLN A 425 18.26 -3.77 -19.03
C GLN A 425 18.86 -5.15 -18.72
N TRP A 426 18.07 -6.03 -18.07
CA TRP A 426 18.55 -7.33 -17.58
C TRP A 426 18.10 -8.51 -18.44
N LEU A 427 17.46 -8.26 -19.58
CA LEU A 427 17.10 -9.33 -20.52
C LEU A 427 18.38 -10.06 -20.98
N PRO A 428 18.45 -11.40 -20.91
CA PRO A 428 19.66 -12.15 -21.26
C PRO A 428 20.11 -11.97 -22.70
N VAL A 429 19.17 -11.76 -23.63
CA VAL A 429 19.42 -11.52 -25.04
C VAL A 429 19.02 -10.09 -25.40
N GLN A 430 19.98 -9.28 -25.78
CA GLN A 430 19.83 -7.84 -26.03
C GLN A 430 19.58 -7.48 -27.51
N SER A 431 18.99 -8.38 -28.30
CA SER A 431 18.63 -8.06 -29.69
C SER A 431 17.37 -7.18 -29.72
N ASP A 432 17.25 -6.32 -30.76
CA ASP A 432 16.06 -5.45 -30.92
C ASP A 432 14.76 -6.25 -30.90
N SER A 433 14.76 -7.44 -31.52
CA SER A 433 13.58 -8.32 -31.53
C SER A 433 13.19 -8.86 -30.15
N CYS A 434 14.17 -9.09 -29.26
CA CYS A 434 13.91 -9.48 -27.89
C CYS A 434 13.41 -8.31 -27.06
N GLN A 435 13.97 -7.14 -27.27
CA GLN A 435 13.52 -5.91 -26.61
C GLN A 435 12.07 -5.58 -26.98
N GLU A 436 11.74 -5.61 -28.28
CA GLU A 436 10.36 -5.42 -28.75
C GLU A 436 9.42 -6.47 -28.19
N ARG A 437 9.87 -7.72 -28.08
CA ARG A 437 9.04 -8.79 -27.53
C ARG A 437 8.81 -8.63 -26.01
N LEU A 438 9.75 -8.04 -25.28
CA LEU A 438 9.54 -7.72 -23.88
C LEU A 438 8.53 -6.58 -23.71
N SER A 439 8.58 -5.55 -24.52
CA SER A 439 7.53 -4.51 -24.54
C SER A 439 6.15 -5.09 -24.89
N GLN A 440 6.10 -6.04 -25.86
CA GLN A 440 4.85 -6.76 -26.14
C GLN A 440 4.37 -7.59 -24.95
N PHE A 441 5.28 -8.15 -24.14
CA PHE A 441 4.90 -8.85 -22.92
C PHE A 441 4.23 -7.90 -21.93
N PHE A 442 4.83 -6.73 -21.65
CA PHE A 442 4.25 -5.72 -20.74
C PHE A 442 2.87 -5.29 -21.24
N THR A 443 2.74 -4.86 -22.50
CA THR A 443 1.46 -4.51 -23.10
C THR A 443 0.42 -5.63 -22.97
N GLN A 444 0.79 -6.88 -23.16
CA GLN A 444 -0.16 -8.01 -23.10
C GLN A 444 -0.57 -8.33 -21.65
N TRP A 445 0.36 -8.24 -20.71
CA TRP A 445 0.09 -8.62 -19.32
C TRP A 445 -0.52 -7.50 -18.49
N PHE A 446 -0.13 -6.26 -18.72
CA PHE A 446 -0.54 -5.14 -17.89
C PHE A 446 -1.56 -4.21 -18.55
N ASP A 447 -1.43 -3.95 -19.88
CA ASP A 447 -2.23 -2.89 -20.54
C ASP A 447 -3.40 -3.42 -21.36
N THR A 448 -3.53 -4.71 -21.53
CA THR A 448 -4.55 -5.27 -22.43
C THR A 448 -5.66 -5.97 -21.65
N ALA A 449 -6.90 -5.53 -21.87
CA ALA A 449 -8.10 -6.27 -21.50
C ALA A 449 -8.46 -7.29 -22.59
N TYR A 450 -8.86 -8.51 -22.18
CA TYR A 450 -9.25 -9.59 -23.10
C TYR A 450 -10.74 -9.89 -22.96
N PRO A 451 -11.50 -9.94 -24.06
CA PRO A 451 -12.94 -10.19 -24.00
C PRO A 451 -13.29 -11.52 -23.30
N THR A 452 -14.39 -11.53 -22.59
CA THR A 452 -14.97 -12.74 -21.98
C THR A 452 -15.28 -13.81 -23.04
N GLY A 453 -14.87 -15.04 -22.78
CA GLY A 453 -15.11 -16.19 -23.66
C GLY A 453 -13.97 -16.55 -24.59
N GLY A 454 -12.89 -15.80 -24.57
CA GLY A 454 -11.73 -15.99 -25.44
C GLY A 454 -10.80 -17.12 -25.04
N GLY A 455 -11.27 -18.34 -24.92
CA GLY A 455 -10.36 -19.50 -24.83
C GLY A 455 -9.42 -19.67 -26.03
N ALA A 456 -9.68 -18.97 -27.15
CA ALA A 456 -8.89 -18.95 -28.36
C ALA A 456 -8.05 -17.66 -28.57
N HIS A 457 -8.13 -16.68 -27.70
CA HIS A 457 -7.53 -15.36 -27.89
C HIS A 457 -6.74 -14.90 -26.68
N ARG A 458 -5.88 -15.75 -26.14
CA ARG A 458 -4.91 -15.41 -25.11
C ARG A 458 -3.49 -15.49 -25.68
N PRO A 459 -3.09 -14.60 -26.61
CA PRO A 459 -1.72 -14.58 -27.10
C PRO A 459 -0.80 -13.88 -26.10
N MET A 460 -0.81 -14.35 -24.86
CA MET A 460 0.09 -13.82 -23.86
C MET A 460 1.43 -14.50 -23.97
N ILE A 461 2.47 -13.70 -24.11
CA ILE A 461 3.85 -14.16 -24.05
C ILE A 461 4.13 -14.64 -22.63
N THR A 462 4.67 -15.85 -22.51
CA THR A 462 4.99 -16.47 -21.22
C THR A 462 6.48 -16.87 -21.16
N GLY A 463 6.92 -17.32 -20.00
CA GLY A 463 8.29 -17.80 -19.81
C GLY A 463 8.50 -19.26 -20.21
N PRO A 464 9.76 -19.74 -20.21
CA PRO A 464 10.08 -21.13 -20.46
C PRO A 464 9.40 -22.09 -19.47
N GLY A 465 8.79 -23.14 -19.98
CA GLY A 465 8.14 -24.16 -19.14
C GLY A 465 6.75 -23.81 -18.63
N LEU A 466 6.25 -22.60 -18.92
CA LEU A 466 4.92 -22.15 -18.58
C LEU A 466 3.91 -22.44 -19.70
N ASP A 467 2.65 -22.57 -19.35
CA ASP A 467 1.56 -22.65 -20.32
C ASP A 467 1.51 -21.37 -21.18
N GLY A 468 1.11 -21.50 -22.44
CA GLY A 468 0.97 -20.38 -23.36
C GLY A 468 2.15 -20.19 -24.32
N PRO A 469 2.14 -19.13 -25.16
CA PRO A 469 3.18 -18.84 -26.13
C PRO A 469 4.48 -18.38 -25.45
N GLY A 470 5.48 -19.25 -25.40
CA GLY A 470 6.76 -18.96 -24.74
C GLY A 470 7.53 -17.80 -25.38
N PHE A 471 8.19 -17.01 -24.56
CA PHE A 471 8.98 -15.84 -24.96
C PHE A 471 10.04 -16.19 -26.03
N TYR A 472 10.75 -17.28 -25.83
CA TYR A 472 11.84 -17.73 -26.74
C TYR A 472 11.36 -18.70 -27.83
N SER A 473 10.07 -19.08 -27.87
CA SER A 473 9.60 -20.15 -28.75
C SER A 473 9.24 -19.69 -30.16
N ALA A 474 9.21 -18.40 -30.45
CA ALA A 474 8.88 -17.90 -31.77
C ALA A 474 10.09 -17.99 -32.71
N PRO A 475 9.97 -18.62 -33.91
CA PRO A 475 11.06 -18.70 -34.86
C PRO A 475 11.56 -17.31 -35.27
N GLY A 476 12.88 -17.09 -35.16
CA GLY A 476 13.51 -15.83 -35.54
C GLY A 476 13.37 -14.68 -34.56
N VAL A 477 12.75 -14.91 -33.41
CA VAL A 477 12.65 -13.96 -32.33
C VAL A 477 13.54 -14.41 -31.17
N CYS A 478 14.36 -13.52 -30.65
CA CYS A 478 15.28 -13.80 -29.53
C CYS A 478 16.31 -14.93 -29.85
N ALA A 479 16.76 -15.03 -31.09
CA ALA A 479 17.80 -15.99 -31.50
C ALA A 479 19.21 -15.38 -31.36
#